data_b18b54309444fa5d962abc3d3d048ad1
#
_entry.id   b18b54309444fa5d962abc3d3d048ad1
#
_cell.length_a   1.000
_cell.length_b   1.000
_cell.length_c   1.000
_cell.angle_alpha   90.00
_cell.angle_beta   90.00
_cell.angle_gamma   90.00
#
_symmetry.space_group_name_H-M   'P 1'
#
loop_
_entity.id
_entity.type
_entity.pdbx_description
1 polymer ?
#
loop_
_entity_poly.entity_id
_entity_poly.type
_entity_poly.pdbx_seq_one_letter_code
_entity_poly.pdbx_strand_id
1 'polypeptide(L)'
;MSQARILTDREFRKVLLYIAAHKHASRNKCLLYMSHLAGLRAKEIADLSIKDCLNTDGTIKDQIYLRPAQTKGSRGRTVLLPEKLRAELQDYICARFRLQVKDLHVIHYTDTSRALFYSQKSAVRGFSPNTLAQWFGTLYSSVGISGASSHSGRRFFATHLADNAVNPKVIQSLLGHRQIQTTLLYCSVSPKAMRAAVELLS
;
A
#
# COMPACT_ATOMS: atom_id res chain seq x y z
N MET A 1 8.93 -14.93 16.04
CA MET A 1 7.65 -14.29 15.58
C MET A 1 7.27 -14.96 14.27
N SER A 2 6.04 -15.49 14.19
CA SER A 2 5.53 -16.07 12.95
C SER A 2 5.41 -14.98 11.88
N GLN A 3 5.72 -15.32 10.63
CA GLN A 3 5.57 -14.39 9.52
C GLN A 3 4.07 -14.11 9.27
N ALA A 4 3.71 -12.84 8.98
CA ALA A 4 2.33 -12.48 8.66
C ALA A 4 1.82 -13.28 7.44
N ARG A 5 0.62 -13.82 7.51
CA ARG A 5 0.00 -14.59 6.44
C ARG A 5 -0.28 -13.73 5.21
N ILE A 6 -0.10 -14.28 4.02
CA ILE A 6 -0.53 -13.68 2.75
C ILE A 6 -1.99 -14.08 2.50
N LEU A 7 -2.80 -13.13 2.04
CA LEU A 7 -4.19 -13.39 1.67
C LEU A 7 -4.26 -14.08 0.31
N THR A 8 -5.15 -15.05 0.17
CA THR A 8 -5.56 -15.59 -1.14
C THR A 8 -6.44 -14.57 -1.87
N ASP A 9 -6.60 -14.70 -3.19
CA ASP A 9 -7.48 -13.83 -3.99
C ASP A 9 -8.93 -13.85 -3.47
N ARG A 10 -9.42 -15.01 -3.02
CA ARG A 10 -10.76 -15.16 -2.44
C ARG A 10 -10.88 -14.38 -1.13
N GLU A 11 -9.88 -14.46 -0.27
CA GLU A 11 -9.84 -13.70 0.99
C GLU A 11 -9.73 -12.20 0.74
N PHE A 12 -8.89 -11.80 -0.21
CA PHE A 12 -8.77 -10.40 -0.59
C PHE A 12 -10.10 -9.82 -1.08
N ARG A 13 -10.82 -10.55 -1.94
CA ARG A 13 -12.18 -10.16 -2.38
C ARG A 13 -13.15 -10.06 -1.21
N LYS A 14 -13.09 -11.01 -0.26
CA LYS A 14 -13.93 -10.98 0.95
C LYS A 14 -13.66 -9.73 1.79
N VAL A 15 -12.39 -9.33 1.95
CA VAL A 15 -12.00 -8.08 2.63
C VAL A 15 -12.58 -6.87 1.91
N LEU A 16 -12.49 -6.81 0.58
CA LEU A 16 -13.04 -5.70 -0.21
C LEU A 16 -14.56 -5.58 -0.08
N LEU A 17 -15.29 -6.70 -0.11
CA LEU A 17 -16.75 -6.72 0.09
C LEU A 17 -17.12 -6.24 1.49
N TYR A 18 -16.39 -6.67 2.51
CA TYR A 18 -16.58 -6.19 3.88
C TYR A 18 -16.35 -4.68 3.97
N ILE A 19 -15.27 -4.16 3.38
CA ILE A 19 -14.98 -2.72 3.36
C ILE A 19 -16.11 -1.95 2.68
N ALA A 20 -16.60 -2.43 1.54
CA ALA A 20 -17.66 -1.78 0.77
C ALA A 20 -18.98 -1.65 1.56
N ALA A 21 -19.27 -2.62 2.44
CA ALA A 21 -20.48 -2.64 3.27
C ALA A 21 -20.38 -1.77 4.55
N HIS A 22 -19.20 -1.17 4.83
CA HIS A 22 -18.96 -0.46 6.10
C HIS A 22 -18.61 1.01 5.91
N LYS A 23 -18.71 1.79 6.99
CA LYS A 23 -18.33 3.22 7.00
C LYS A 23 -16.89 3.43 6.51
N HIS A 24 -16.66 4.55 5.84
CA HIS A 24 -15.35 4.94 5.29
C HIS A 24 -14.81 3.98 4.20
N ALA A 25 -15.70 3.39 3.41
CA ALA A 25 -15.35 2.38 2.40
C ALA A 25 -14.22 2.83 1.46
N SER A 26 -14.31 4.02 0.86
CA SER A 26 -13.29 4.56 -0.05
C SER A 26 -11.93 4.70 0.63
N ARG A 27 -11.88 5.31 1.84
CA ARG A 27 -10.64 5.41 2.63
C ARG A 27 -10.04 4.03 2.94
N ASN A 28 -10.86 3.11 3.42
CA ASN A 28 -10.43 1.79 3.87
C ASN A 28 -9.92 0.93 2.71
N LYS A 29 -10.57 1.04 1.54
CA LYS A 29 -10.14 0.39 0.29
C LYS A 29 -8.78 0.93 -0.15
N CYS A 30 -8.60 2.24 -0.11
CA CYS A 30 -7.35 2.89 -0.46
C CYS A 30 -6.20 2.48 0.48
N LEU A 31 -6.44 2.43 1.81
CA LEU A 31 -5.48 1.92 2.81
C LEU A 31 -5.04 0.49 2.50
N LEU A 32 -5.99 -0.38 2.16
CA LEU A 32 -5.70 -1.77 1.79
C LEU A 32 -4.82 -1.83 0.53
N TYR A 33 -5.15 -1.04 -0.49
CA TYR A 33 -4.41 -1.00 -1.76
C TYR A 33 -3.01 -0.40 -1.61
N MET A 34 -2.80 0.61 -0.76
CA MET A 34 -1.46 1.12 -0.44
C MET A 34 -0.52 0.02 0.07
N SER A 35 -1.03 -0.87 0.90
CA SER A 35 -0.24 -1.99 1.40
C SER A 35 -0.03 -3.09 0.35
N HIS A 36 -1.07 -3.45 -0.45
CA HIS A 36 -1.02 -4.59 -1.36
C HIS A 36 -0.44 -4.25 -2.74
N LEU A 37 -0.70 -3.05 -3.27
CA LEU A 37 -0.29 -2.66 -4.63
C LEU A 37 0.98 -1.80 -4.67
N ALA A 38 1.36 -1.18 -3.55
CA ALA A 38 2.57 -0.38 -3.45
C ALA A 38 3.54 -0.88 -2.35
N GLY A 39 3.19 -1.95 -1.64
CA GLY A 39 4.04 -2.58 -0.64
C GLY A 39 4.40 -1.69 0.54
N LEU A 40 3.60 -0.68 0.86
CA LEU A 40 3.86 0.28 1.94
C LEU A 40 3.65 -0.36 3.32
N ARG A 41 4.50 0.05 4.28
CA ARG A 41 4.32 -0.30 5.70
C ARG A 41 3.26 0.58 6.35
N ALA A 42 2.61 0.09 7.41
CA ALA A 42 1.61 0.87 8.16
C ALA A 42 2.14 2.25 8.60
N LYS A 43 3.40 2.34 9.07
CA LYS A 43 4.04 3.63 9.41
C LYS A 43 4.15 4.55 8.19
N GLU A 44 4.61 4.01 7.06
CA GLU A 44 4.77 4.78 5.83
C GLU A 44 3.42 5.32 5.35
N ILE A 45 2.36 4.50 5.40
CA ILE A 45 0.98 4.92 5.04
C ILE A 45 0.44 5.98 6.00
N ALA A 46 0.68 5.80 7.31
CA ALA A 46 0.19 6.73 8.34
C ALA A 46 0.84 8.12 8.23
N ASP A 47 2.10 8.17 7.80
CA ASP A 47 2.89 9.39 7.68
C ASP A 47 2.71 10.14 6.33
N LEU A 48 1.84 9.62 5.42
CA LEU A 48 1.55 10.30 4.16
C LEU A 48 0.63 11.51 4.38
N SER A 49 0.94 12.57 3.66
CA SER A 49 0.10 13.76 3.52
C SER A 49 -0.46 13.87 2.10
N ILE A 50 -1.43 14.74 1.90
CA ILE A 50 -2.05 14.96 0.58
C ILE A 50 -1.02 15.41 -0.44
N LYS A 51 -0.11 16.31 -0.08
CA LYS A 51 0.97 16.79 -0.97
C LYS A 51 1.95 15.70 -1.42
N ASP A 52 2.02 14.59 -0.70
CA ASP A 52 2.86 13.46 -1.11
C ASP A 52 2.27 12.74 -2.33
N CYS A 53 0.95 12.82 -2.54
CA CYS A 53 0.21 12.09 -3.58
C CYS A 53 -0.42 12.97 -4.66
N LEU A 54 -0.65 14.26 -4.40
CA LEU A 54 -1.35 15.17 -5.30
C LEU A 54 -0.36 16.17 -5.91
N ASN A 55 -0.44 16.36 -7.24
CA ASN A 55 0.23 17.42 -7.98
C ASN A 55 -0.51 18.75 -7.82
N THR A 56 0.13 19.85 -8.19
CA THR A 56 -0.46 21.20 -8.14
C THR A 56 -1.64 21.37 -9.09
N ASP A 57 -1.66 20.64 -10.19
CA ASP A 57 -2.74 20.61 -11.17
C ASP A 57 -3.94 19.74 -10.77
N GLY A 58 -3.87 19.08 -9.61
CA GLY A 58 -4.91 18.18 -9.11
C GLY A 58 -4.80 16.73 -9.59
N THR A 59 -3.81 16.40 -10.39
CA THR A 59 -3.57 15.01 -10.79
C THR A 59 -2.90 14.20 -9.68
N ILE A 60 -3.16 12.89 -9.63
CA ILE A 60 -2.47 11.99 -8.71
C ILE A 60 -1.08 11.67 -9.27
N LYS A 61 -0.06 11.80 -8.42
CA LYS A 61 1.32 11.45 -8.78
C LYS A 61 1.43 9.98 -9.16
N ASP A 62 2.31 9.68 -10.10
CA ASP A 62 2.67 8.30 -10.48
C ASP A 62 3.65 7.66 -9.49
N GLN A 63 4.32 8.49 -8.68
CA GLN A 63 5.26 8.07 -7.65
C GLN A 63 5.24 8.98 -6.43
N ILE A 64 5.55 8.39 -5.27
CA ILE A 64 5.67 9.09 -3.99
C ILE A 64 7.11 8.97 -3.50
N TYR A 65 7.71 10.09 -3.11
CA TYR A 65 8.98 10.05 -2.38
C TYR A 65 8.73 9.99 -0.88
N LEU A 66 9.07 8.86 -0.27
CA LEU A 66 9.07 8.71 1.18
C LEU A 66 10.35 9.31 1.75
N ARG A 67 10.19 10.33 2.58
CA ARG A 67 11.32 10.99 3.25
C ARG A 67 11.94 10.06 4.31
N PRO A 68 13.22 10.23 4.69
CA PRO A 68 13.88 9.43 5.72
C PRO A 68 13.06 9.28 7.02
N ALA A 69 12.43 10.34 7.49
CA ALA A 69 11.59 10.34 8.70
C ALA A 69 10.36 9.42 8.60
N GLN A 70 9.83 9.21 7.39
CA GLN A 70 8.66 8.37 7.15
C GLN A 70 9.01 6.88 7.06
N THR A 71 10.29 6.52 6.92
CA THR A 71 10.75 5.15 6.72
C THR A 71 11.34 4.54 7.98
N LYS A 72 11.32 3.19 8.07
CA LYS A 72 12.09 2.47 9.08
C LYS A 72 13.55 2.38 8.63
N GLY A 73 14.46 2.99 9.38
CA GLY A 73 15.91 2.97 9.05
C GLY A 73 16.39 4.25 8.35
N SER A 74 15.62 5.33 8.39
CA SER A 74 16.00 6.71 8.02
C SER A 74 16.64 6.86 6.63
N ARG A 75 16.17 6.07 5.65
CA ARG A 75 16.53 6.21 4.24
C ARG A 75 15.28 6.49 3.40
N GLY A 76 15.30 7.59 2.65
CA GLY A 76 14.24 7.89 1.69
C GLY A 76 14.19 6.85 0.56
N ARG A 77 13.01 6.68 -0.03
CA ARG A 77 12.83 5.87 -1.24
C ARG A 77 11.64 6.35 -2.06
N THR A 78 11.70 6.11 -3.34
CA THR A 78 10.56 6.31 -4.24
C THR A 78 9.68 5.06 -4.23
N VAL A 79 8.36 5.28 -4.22
CA VAL A 79 7.31 4.26 -4.33
C VAL A 79 6.53 4.54 -5.60
N LEU A 80 6.52 3.61 -6.53
CA LEU A 80 5.73 3.70 -7.76
C LEU A 80 4.27 3.34 -7.47
N LEU A 81 3.33 4.10 -8.01
CA LEU A 81 1.90 3.89 -7.85
C LEU A 81 1.32 3.32 -9.16
N PRO A 82 0.86 2.06 -9.18
CA PRO A 82 0.20 1.52 -10.36
C PRO A 82 -1.12 2.26 -10.64
N GLU A 83 -1.55 2.26 -11.89
CA GLU A 83 -2.73 2.98 -12.36
C GLU A 83 -3.98 2.72 -11.51
N LYS A 84 -4.23 1.45 -11.19
CA LYS A 84 -5.33 1.06 -10.30
C LYS A 84 -5.30 1.76 -8.95
N LEU A 85 -4.12 1.89 -8.34
CA LEU A 85 -3.98 2.57 -7.05
C LEU A 85 -4.16 4.08 -7.20
N ARG A 86 -3.68 4.67 -8.31
CA ARG A 86 -3.88 6.10 -8.60
C ARG A 86 -5.37 6.44 -8.77
N ALA A 87 -6.12 5.62 -9.49
CA ALA A 87 -7.57 5.78 -9.63
C ALA A 87 -8.28 5.73 -8.27
N GLU A 88 -7.97 4.74 -7.42
CA GLU A 88 -8.54 4.64 -6.08
C GLU A 88 -8.17 5.81 -5.16
N LEU A 89 -6.95 6.35 -5.29
CA LEU A 89 -6.53 7.55 -4.56
C LEU A 89 -7.34 8.77 -5.00
N GLN A 90 -7.54 8.93 -6.31
CA GLN A 90 -8.36 10.00 -6.87
C GLN A 90 -9.80 9.93 -6.34
N ASP A 91 -10.43 8.76 -6.42
CA ASP A 91 -11.79 8.55 -5.92
C ASP A 91 -11.89 8.84 -4.42
N TYR A 92 -10.90 8.39 -3.65
CA TYR A 92 -10.86 8.65 -2.21
C TYR A 92 -10.72 10.15 -1.90
N ILE A 93 -9.83 10.87 -2.60
CA ILE A 93 -9.63 12.30 -2.38
C ILE A 93 -10.88 13.09 -2.80
N CYS A 94 -11.48 12.75 -3.94
CA CYS A 94 -12.75 13.31 -4.38
C CYS A 94 -13.86 13.14 -3.32
N ALA A 95 -14.04 11.92 -2.82
CA ALA A 95 -15.02 11.60 -1.79
C ALA A 95 -14.75 12.34 -0.47
N ARG A 96 -13.47 12.45 -0.07
CA ARG A 96 -13.06 13.10 1.18
C ARG A 96 -13.36 14.59 1.19
N PHE A 97 -13.11 15.28 0.08
CA PHE A 97 -13.28 16.72 -0.04
C PHE A 97 -14.59 17.12 -0.70
N ARG A 98 -15.41 16.14 -1.12
CA ARG A 98 -16.67 16.35 -1.87
C ARG A 98 -16.44 17.16 -3.15
N LEU A 99 -15.35 16.87 -3.85
CA LEU A 99 -14.94 17.53 -5.09
C LEU A 99 -15.10 16.57 -6.27
N GLN A 100 -15.24 17.12 -7.45
CA GLN A 100 -15.09 16.38 -8.71
C GLN A 100 -13.61 16.34 -9.12
N VAL A 101 -13.25 15.42 -10.01
CA VAL A 101 -11.86 15.26 -10.48
C VAL A 101 -11.29 16.56 -11.04
N LYS A 102 -12.06 17.29 -11.83
CA LYS A 102 -11.67 18.58 -12.44
C LYS A 102 -11.35 19.67 -11.41
N ASP A 103 -11.86 19.56 -10.19
CA ASP A 103 -11.74 20.56 -9.13
C ASP A 103 -10.65 20.21 -8.11
N LEU A 104 -9.94 19.09 -8.27
CA LEU A 104 -8.93 18.64 -7.30
C LEU A 104 -7.74 19.61 -7.17
N HIS A 105 -7.44 20.41 -8.20
CA HIS A 105 -6.42 21.45 -8.13
C HIS A 105 -6.69 22.48 -7.03
N VAL A 106 -7.94 22.69 -6.64
CA VAL A 106 -8.33 23.63 -5.57
C VAL A 106 -7.74 23.22 -4.22
N ILE A 107 -7.51 21.92 -3.99
CA ILE A 107 -6.91 21.42 -2.75
C ILE A 107 -5.49 21.98 -2.55
N HIS A 108 -4.78 22.28 -3.63
CA HIS A 108 -3.43 22.86 -3.55
C HIS A 108 -3.41 24.20 -2.81
N TYR A 109 -4.46 24.99 -2.92
CA TYR A 109 -4.61 26.29 -2.27
C TYR A 109 -5.13 26.19 -0.84
N THR A 110 -5.40 24.99 -0.36
CA THR A 110 -5.79 24.70 1.02
C THR A 110 -4.61 24.10 1.79
N ASP A 111 -4.87 23.43 2.87
CA ASP A 111 -3.82 22.75 3.65
C ASP A 111 -3.51 21.35 3.08
N THR A 112 -2.53 21.27 2.17
CA THR A 112 -2.05 19.99 1.62
C THR A 112 -1.14 19.22 2.58
N SER A 113 -0.75 19.83 3.72
CA SER A 113 0.03 19.17 4.77
C SER A 113 -0.82 18.19 5.60
N ARG A 114 -2.15 18.25 5.49
CA ARG A 114 -3.06 17.31 6.15
C ARG A 114 -2.72 15.87 5.83
N ALA A 115 -2.89 15.01 6.85
CA ALA A 115 -2.72 13.56 6.65
C ALA A 115 -3.56 13.06 5.47
N LEU A 116 -2.97 12.22 4.61
CA LEU A 116 -3.68 11.60 3.49
C LEU A 116 -4.87 10.76 3.99
N PHE A 117 -4.67 9.99 5.06
CA PHE A 117 -5.72 9.17 5.65
C PHE A 117 -6.09 9.68 7.04
N TYR A 118 -7.24 10.37 7.14
CA TYR A 118 -7.74 10.86 8.41
C TYR A 118 -8.18 9.72 9.35
N SER A 119 -8.01 9.93 10.65
CA SER A 119 -8.51 9.01 11.68
C SER A 119 -9.98 9.31 12.02
N GLN A 120 -10.66 8.36 12.69
CA GLN A 120 -12.03 8.60 13.17
C GLN A 120 -12.12 9.72 14.23
N LYS A 121 -11.00 10.00 14.92
CA LYS A 121 -10.95 11.01 15.99
C LYS A 121 -10.70 12.43 15.48
N SER A 122 -10.22 12.59 14.23
CA SER A 122 -9.91 13.90 13.66
C SER A 122 -9.88 13.86 12.15
N ALA A 123 -10.56 14.82 11.52
CA ALA A 123 -10.51 15.01 10.07
C ALA A 123 -9.15 15.55 9.57
N VAL A 124 -8.34 16.12 10.46
CA VAL A 124 -7.03 16.72 10.15
C VAL A 124 -5.89 15.76 10.46
N ARG A 125 -5.94 15.11 11.64
CA ARG A 125 -4.90 14.18 12.08
C ARG A 125 -5.11 12.80 11.49
N GLY A 126 -4.02 12.21 10.97
CA GLY A 126 -4.00 10.84 10.46
C GLY A 126 -4.05 9.79 11.57
N PHE A 127 -3.96 8.56 11.15
CA PHE A 127 -3.71 7.44 12.04
C PHE A 127 -2.30 7.54 12.64
N SER A 128 -2.15 7.13 13.91
CA SER A 128 -0.80 6.75 14.36
C SER A 128 -0.39 5.42 13.70
N PRO A 129 0.92 5.15 13.54
CA PRO A 129 1.39 3.87 12.99
C PRO A 129 0.81 2.64 13.70
N ASN A 130 0.73 2.71 15.04
CA ASN A 130 0.17 1.62 15.86
C ASN A 130 -1.33 1.45 15.64
N THR A 131 -2.10 2.55 15.62
CA THR A 131 -3.54 2.50 15.37
C THR A 131 -3.84 1.94 13.98
N LEU A 132 -3.04 2.30 12.96
CA LEU A 132 -3.23 1.76 11.62
C LEU A 132 -2.86 0.27 11.55
N ALA A 133 -1.80 -0.15 12.24
CA ALA A 133 -1.43 -1.57 12.31
C ALA A 133 -2.54 -2.39 13.00
N GLN A 134 -3.12 -1.88 14.10
CA GLN A 134 -4.25 -2.50 14.78
C GLN A 134 -5.49 -2.55 13.88
N TRP A 135 -5.76 -1.48 13.13
CA TRP A 135 -6.87 -1.44 12.18
C TRP A 135 -6.78 -2.56 11.14
N PHE A 136 -5.60 -2.82 10.56
CA PHE A 136 -5.40 -3.95 9.65
C PHE A 136 -5.71 -5.29 10.33
N GLY A 137 -5.22 -5.50 11.55
CA GLY A 137 -5.50 -6.71 12.33
C GLY A 137 -7.00 -6.91 12.55
N THR A 138 -7.70 -5.87 13.01
CA THR A 138 -9.15 -5.88 13.23
C THR A 138 -9.89 -6.16 11.91
N LEU A 139 -9.52 -5.50 10.80
CA LEU A 139 -10.12 -5.71 9.49
C LEU A 139 -10.07 -7.19 9.08
N TYR A 140 -8.90 -7.82 9.17
CA TYR A 140 -8.75 -9.23 8.79
C TYR A 140 -9.49 -10.17 9.74
N SER A 141 -9.46 -9.90 11.04
CA SER A 141 -10.20 -10.69 12.02
C SER A 141 -11.72 -10.60 11.82
N SER A 142 -12.24 -9.42 11.46
CA SER A 142 -13.67 -9.21 11.20
C SER A 142 -14.21 -10.04 10.02
N VAL A 143 -13.35 -10.48 9.13
CA VAL A 143 -13.72 -11.37 8.02
C VAL A 143 -13.25 -12.81 8.23
N GLY A 144 -12.80 -13.15 9.44
CA GLY A 144 -12.40 -14.51 9.81
C GLY A 144 -11.03 -14.93 9.22
N ILE A 145 -10.13 -13.98 8.93
CA ILE A 145 -8.79 -14.28 8.43
C ILE A 145 -7.80 -14.22 9.59
N SER A 146 -7.37 -15.37 10.09
CA SER A 146 -6.38 -15.50 11.16
C SER A 146 -4.95 -15.41 10.62
N GLY A 147 -4.01 -14.90 11.45
CA GLY A 147 -2.59 -14.81 11.11
C GLY A 147 -2.22 -13.69 10.13
N ALA A 148 -3.21 -12.95 9.61
CA ALA A 148 -2.98 -11.75 8.81
C ALA A 148 -2.75 -10.51 9.70
N SER A 149 -1.93 -9.57 9.21
CA SER A 149 -1.56 -8.35 9.94
C SER A 149 -1.26 -7.20 8.97
N SER A 150 -0.87 -6.05 9.49
CA SER A 150 -0.41 -4.89 8.69
C SER A 150 0.76 -5.20 7.73
N HIS A 151 1.43 -6.34 7.89
CA HIS A 151 2.49 -6.79 6.99
C HIS A 151 2.00 -7.68 5.84
N SER A 152 0.76 -8.16 5.89
CA SER A 152 0.21 -9.12 4.91
C SER A 152 0.17 -8.57 3.48
N GLY A 153 -0.26 -7.32 3.32
CA GLY A 153 -0.28 -6.68 1.99
C GLY A 153 1.11 -6.49 1.41
N ARG A 154 2.07 -6.03 2.21
CA ARG A 154 3.46 -5.88 1.76
C ARG A 154 4.10 -7.24 1.42
N ARG A 155 3.78 -8.29 2.17
CA ARG A 155 4.21 -9.65 1.82
C ARG A 155 3.59 -10.11 0.52
N PHE A 156 2.28 -9.90 0.34
CA PHE A 156 1.61 -10.18 -0.93
C PHE A 156 2.32 -9.49 -2.10
N PHE A 157 2.59 -8.18 -1.99
CA PHE A 157 3.31 -7.42 -3.01
C PHE A 157 4.66 -8.06 -3.37
N ALA A 158 5.48 -8.38 -2.35
CA ALA A 158 6.80 -8.99 -2.55
C ALA A 158 6.72 -10.36 -3.21
N THR A 159 5.85 -11.24 -2.68
CA THR A 159 5.70 -12.61 -3.18
C THR A 159 5.10 -12.62 -4.59
N HIS A 160 4.08 -11.78 -4.85
CA HIS A 160 3.47 -11.69 -6.18
C HIS A 160 4.48 -11.26 -7.26
N LEU A 161 5.37 -10.31 -6.95
CA LEU A 161 6.45 -9.93 -7.88
C LEU A 161 7.46 -11.06 -8.06
N ALA A 162 7.83 -11.77 -7.00
CA ALA A 162 8.76 -12.89 -7.08
C ALA A 162 8.17 -14.06 -7.89
N ASP A 163 6.88 -14.39 -7.70
CA ASP A 163 6.17 -15.44 -8.43
C ASP A 163 6.04 -15.13 -9.94
N ASN A 164 6.08 -13.85 -10.31
CA ASN A 164 6.13 -13.36 -11.68
C ASN A 164 7.56 -13.15 -12.19
N ALA A 165 8.53 -13.81 -11.60
CA ALA A 165 9.95 -13.82 -12.01
C ALA A 165 10.60 -12.41 -12.06
N VAL A 166 10.09 -11.43 -11.31
CA VAL A 166 10.71 -10.11 -11.20
C VAL A 166 12.06 -10.24 -10.48
N ASN A 167 13.10 -9.62 -11.05
CA ASN A 167 14.44 -9.65 -10.48
C ASN A 167 14.44 -9.24 -9.00
N PRO A 168 15.04 -10.04 -8.08
CA PRO A 168 15.09 -9.74 -6.65
C PRO A 168 15.67 -8.37 -6.31
N LYS A 169 16.59 -7.83 -7.11
CA LYS A 169 17.13 -6.47 -6.94
C LYS A 169 16.09 -5.39 -7.19
N VAL A 170 15.21 -5.60 -8.17
CA VAL A 170 14.06 -4.71 -8.42
C VAL A 170 13.10 -4.74 -7.24
N ILE A 171 12.75 -5.92 -6.75
CA ILE A 171 11.89 -6.09 -5.58
C ILE A 171 12.53 -5.43 -4.34
N GLN A 172 13.83 -5.62 -4.13
CA GLN A 172 14.60 -4.98 -3.06
C GLN A 172 14.45 -3.46 -3.10
N SER A 173 14.63 -2.86 -4.29
CA SER A 173 14.55 -1.42 -4.50
C SER A 173 13.14 -0.89 -4.25
N LEU A 174 12.11 -1.54 -4.81
CA LEU A 174 10.71 -1.19 -4.62
C LEU A 174 10.31 -1.23 -3.13
N LEU A 175 10.77 -2.22 -2.39
CA LEU A 175 10.48 -2.36 -0.97
C LEU A 175 11.40 -1.52 -0.07
N GLY A 176 12.54 -1.05 -0.57
CA GLY A 176 13.54 -0.36 0.24
C GLY A 176 14.15 -1.27 1.32
N HIS A 177 14.44 -2.52 0.98
CA HIS A 177 15.15 -3.42 1.89
C HIS A 177 16.65 -3.12 1.89
N ARG A 178 17.22 -2.89 3.07
CA ARG A 178 18.66 -2.62 3.21
C ARG A 178 19.50 -3.81 2.75
N GLN A 179 19.06 -5.02 3.07
CA GLN A 179 19.77 -6.27 2.78
C GLN A 179 18.94 -7.11 1.79
N ILE A 180 19.58 -7.65 0.77
CA ILE A 180 18.93 -8.48 -0.24
C ILE A 180 18.33 -9.74 0.38
N GLN A 181 18.95 -10.29 1.42
CA GLN A 181 18.48 -11.47 2.16
C GLN A 181 17.03 -11.32 2.63
N THR A 182 16.64 -10.09 3.03
CA THR A 182 15.24 -9.81 3.41
C THR A 182 14.29 -9.99 2.23
N THR A 183 14.74 -9.70 1.01
CA THR A 183 13.93 -9.88 -0.21
C THR A 183 13.90 -11.34 -0.64
N LEU A 184 15.02 -12.04 -0.51
CA LEU A 184 15.10 -13.46 -0.88
C LEU A 184 14.17 -14.37 -0.05
N LEU A 185 13.73 -13.93 1.13
CA LEU A 185 12.70 -14.63 1.90
C LEU A 185 11.35 -14.74 1.18
N TYR A 186 11.12 -13.94 0.13
CA TYR A 186 9.92 -13.98 -0.70
C TYR A 186 10.13 -14.70 -2.04
N CYS A 187 11.37 -15.01 -2.39
CA CYS A 187 11.76 -15.63 -3.65
C CYS A 187 11.93 -17.14 -3.44
N SER A 188 10.86 -17.91 -3.52
CA SER A 188 10.96 -19.37 -3.52
C SER A 188 11.33 -19.86 -4.91
N VAL A 189 12.32 -20.76 -4.98
CA VAL A 189 12.68 -21.45 -6.23
C VAL A 189 11.75 -22.66 -6.37
N SER A 190 10.80 -22.63 -7.32
CA SER A 190 9.95 -23.78 -7.63
C SER A 190 10.50 -24.55 -8.83
N PRO A 191 10.26 -25.88 -8.92
CA PRO A 191 10.62 -26.66 -10.12
C PRO A 191 9.99 -26.09 -11.41
N LYS A 192 8.79 -25.51 -11.31
CA LYS A 192 8.11 -24.84 -12.42
C LYS A 192 8.87 -23.60 -12.88
N ALA A 193 9.34 -22.76 -11.94
CA ALA A 193 10.12 -21.59 -12.26
C ALA A 193 11.48 -21.93 -12.89
N MET A 194 12.14 -22.97 -12.38
CA MET A 194 13.40 -23.46 -12.97
C MET A 194 13.20 -23.95 -14.41
N ARG A 195 12.15 -24.73 -14.67
CA ARG A 195 11.84 -25.19 -16.03
C ARG A 195 11.55 -24.04 -16.97
N ALA A 196 10.68 -23.10 -16.55
CA ALA A 196 10.36 -21.92 -17.34
C ALA A 196 11.60 -21.07 -17.69
N ALA A 197 12.55 -20.95 -16.76
CA ALA A 197 13.78 -20.22 -16.99
C ALA A 197 14.69 -20.90 -18.04
N VAL A 198 14.77 -22.22 -18.05
CA VAL A 198 15.57 -22.96 -19.03
C VAL A 198 14.94 -22.90 -20.43
N GLU A 199 13.62 -22.93 -20.53
CA GLU A 199 12.88 -22.81 -21.82
C GLU A 199 13.09 -21.45 -22.50
N LEU A 200 13.55 -20.43 -21.78
CA LEU A 200 13.93 -19.14 -22.40
C LEU A 200 15.20 -19.20 -23.24
N LEU A 201 15.97 -20.31 -23.18
CA LEU A 201 17.23 -20.50 -23.92
C LEU A 201 17.02 -21.26 -25.24
N SER A 202 15.81 -21.70 -25.55
CA SER A 202 15.47 -22.46 -26.76
C SER A 202 14.84 -21.62 -27.86
#